data_1bc2027df87bdf91c5f2dbff5055d1b6
#
_entry.id   1bc2027df87bdf91c5f2dbff5055d1b6
#
_cell.length_a   1.000
_cell.length_b   1.000
_cell.length_c   1.000
_cell.angle_alpha   90.00
_cell.angle_beta   90.00
_cell.angle_gamma   90.00
#
_symmetry.space_group_name_H-M   'P 1'
#
loop_
_entity.id
_entity.type
_entity.pdbx_description
1 polymer ?
#
loop_
_entity_poly.entity_id
_entity_poly.type
_entity_poly.pdbx_seq_one_letter_code
_entity_poly.pdbx_strand_id
1 'polypeptide(L)'
;MMDFVSSLGCDAYRVKLWHFRTLLILLTLTAPSLTTFVEAKEVFYKGKLIDIGTHRLHIHCTGQGSPTVILDSGIGGLSLEWSKIQENLVKNNLKVCSYDRAGYGWSDSGPKPRTTARITKELKTLLTQANVPGPYLLVGHSFGGFNIRYFASEYPKLIAGLILLDSSHPQQFETDEFKTISPKISQSTNNVSGLRINIIQPVVAKNFPKENKKIARILMSTNKSLKTLINELENMETSAIQLAKRSDHKPYEFPVIIITRGKRVWPNNALGNQKEQRWTKLQYDLEKISSNSTHFFAYKSGHAVHLDEPKLITEKILLAIEKSRNNIIKNELTKIFTSNLVTYSIMSSFNQILPIKQNIFANLNRMVKDKKYKPQIKWSINTSIAQRYRIRKINTPDEFESFTK
;
A
#
# COMPACT_ATOMS: atom_id res chain seq x y z
N MET A 1 60.02 16.61 11.64
CA MET A 1 60.21 17.62 12.66
C MET A 1 59.26 17.25 13.76
N MET A 2 59.60 16.29 14.60
CA MET A 2 60.55 16.33 15.73
C MET A 2 60.20 17.37 16.77
N ASP A 3 59.89 16.79 17.89
CA ASP A 3 60.14 17.25 19.25
C ASP A 3 59.19 18.25 19.90
N PHE A 4 58.47 17.78 20.86
CA PHE A 4 58.65 18.18 22.27
C PHE A 4 58.05 17.17 23.24
N VAL A 5 58.92 16.34 23.80
CA VAL A 5 58.73 15.58 25.02
C VAL A 5 59.55 16.30 26.12
N SER A 6 59.01 16.32 27.28
CA SER A 6 59.63 16.26 28.59
C SER A 6 59.12 17.36 29.52
N SER A 7 58.69 16.93 30.62
CA SER A 7 59.21 16.80 31.93
C SER A 7 58.31 17.45 32.99
N LEU A 8 58.29 16.78 34.08
CA LEU A 8 58.02 17.13 35.51
C LEU A 8 56.83 16.32 36.03
N GLY A 9 56.93 15.48 37.06
CA GLY A 9 57.93 15.22 38.05
C GLY A 9 57.33 14.15 38.98
N CYS A 10 58.08 13.10 39.25
CA CYS A 10 57.84 12.20 40.38
C CYS A 10 58.11 12.99 41.65
N ASP A 11 57.17 12.93 42.62
CA ASP A 11 57.54 12.52 43.99
C ASP A 11 56.34 12.62 44.96
N ALA A 12 56.37 11.67 45.91
CA ALA A 12 55.69 11.71 47.18
C ALA A 12 54.17 11.49 47.21
N TYR A 13 53.80 10.24 47.47
CA TYR A 13 53.00 9.86 48.65
C TYR A 13 52.95 8.31 48.83
N ARG A 14 54.04 7.77 49.34
CA ARG A 14 54.03 6.48 50.04
C ARG A 14 53.77 6.80 51.50
N VAL A 15 52.50 6.62 51.97
CA VAL A 15 52.18 6.24 53.35
C VAL A 15 50.68 5.93 53.44
N LYS A 16 50.37 4.75 54.07
CA LYS A 16 49.08 4.29 54.60
C LYS A 16 48.18 3.51 53.65
N LEU A 17 48.65 2.36 53.24
CA LEU A 17 47.87 1.26 52.67
C LEU A 17 47.67 0.15 53.75
N TRP A 18 47.03 0.38 54.88
CA TRP A 18 46.69 -0.73 55.75
C TRP A 18 45.37 -0.62 56.50
N HIS A 19 44.63 0.46 56.38
CA HIS A 19 43.32 0.59 57.05
C HIS A 19 42.14 0.68 56.09
N PHE A 20 42.34 0.56 54.81
CA PHE A 20 41.28 0.62 53.78
C PHE A 20 40.80 -0.76 53.27
N ARG A 21 41.50 -1.85 53.69
CA ARG A 21 41.11 -3.21 53.22
C ARG A 21 40.03 -3.87 54.02
N THR A 22 39.74 -3.43 55.21
CA THR A 22 38.68 -4.01 56.09
C THR A 22 37.33 -3.27 55.97
N LEU A 23 37.28 -2.05 55.44
CA LEU A 23 36.05 -1.32 55.28
C LEU A 23 35.38 -1.56 53.90
N LEU A 24 36.11 -2.09 52.93
CA LEU A 24 35.55 -2.38 51.58
C LEU A 24 34.86 -3.73 51.47
N ILE A 25 35.05 -4.64 52.44
CA ILE A 25 34.45 -5.99 52.46
C ILE A 25 33.09 -6.01 53.16
N LEU A 26 32.78 -5.02 54.02
CA LEU A 26 31.50 -4.93 54.71
C LEU A 26 30.45 -4.07 53.99
N LEU A 27 30.82 -3.35 52.93
CA LEU A 27 29.89 -2.56 52.07
C LEU A 27 29.42 -3.29 50.84
N THR A 28 29.91 -4.51 50.58
CA THR A 28 29.50 -5.32 49.43
C THR A 28 28.37 -6.31 49.71
N LEU A 29 27.90 -6.40 50.97
CA LEU A 29 26.89 -7.37 51.39
C LEU A 29 25.50 -6.79 51.67
N THR A 30 25.29 -5.49 51.45
CA THR A 30 23.96 -4.86 51.65
C THR A 30 23.57 -3.88 50.53
N ALA A 31 24.25 -3.89 49.38
CA ALA A 31 23.67 -3.26 48.21
C ALA A 31 22.59 -4.22 47.65
N PRO A 32 21.28 -3.89 47.74
CA PRO A 32 20.35 -4.57 46.89
C PRO A 32 20.85 -4.33 45.48
N SER A 33 21.16 -5.42 44.77
CA SER A 33 21.39 -5.39 43.34
C SER A 33 20.16 -4.71 42.72
N LEU A 34 20.23 -3.40 42.51
CA LEU A 34 19.41 -2.70 41.55
C LEU A 34 19.82 -3.24 40.15
N THR A 35 19.51 -4.50 39.92
CA THR A 35 19.21 -4.92 38.60
C THR A 35 17.99 -4.09 38.21
N THR A 36 18.24 -2.91 37.62
CA THR A 36 17.27 -2.29 36.78
C THR A 36 16.98 -3.33 35.69
N PHE A 37 15.96 -4.15 35.95
CA PHE A 37 15.24 -4.77 34.89
C PHE A 37 14.77 -3.60 34.04
N VAL A 38 15.54 -3.24 32.99
CA VAL A 38 15.03 -2.59 31.85
C VAL A 38 14.01 -3.60 31.33
N GLU A 39 12.78 -3.43 31.81
CA GLU A 39 11.63 -4.06 31.23
C GLU A 39 11.75 -3.76 29.73
N ALA A 40 12.26 -4.72 28.98
CA ALA A 40 12.24 -4.67 27.53
C ALA A 40 10.74 -4.67 27.22
N LYS A 41 10.19 -3.46 27.14
CA LYS A 41 8.80 -3.23 26.75
C LYS A 41 8.65 -4.03 25.47
N GLU A 42 7.97 -5.17 25.56
CA GLU A 42 7.83 -6.12 24.48
C GLU A 42 7.54 -5.33 23.23
N VAL A 43 8.43 -5.45 22.25
CA VAL A 43 8.27 -4.79 20.97
C VAL A 43 6.97 -5.34 20.40
N PHE A 44 5.90 -4.57 20.49
CA PHE A 44 4.54 -5.03 20.25
C PHE A 44 4.41 -5.44 18.78
N TYR A 45 4.67 -6.71 18.52
CA TYR A 45 4.54 -7.37 17.24
C TYR A 45 3.06 -7.57 16.95
N LYS A 46 2.54 -6.78 15.99
CA LYS A 46 1.16 -6.95 15.51
C LYS A 46 1.20 -7.71 14.19
N GLY A 47 0.43 -8.77 14.07
CA GLY A 47 0.34 -9.53 12.82
C GLY A 47 0.86 -10.96 12.93
N LYS A 48 1.16 -11.55 11.79
CA LYS A 48 1.62 -12.93 11.65
C LYS A 48 2.76 -13.02 10.64
N LEU A 49 3.70 -13.92 10.88
CA LEU A 49 4.65 -14.39 9.88
C LEU A 49 4.04 -15.60 9.17
N ILE A 50 3.88 -15.47 7.87
CA ILE A 50 3.31 -16.51 7.01
C ILE A 50 4.41 -17.09 6.15
N ASP A 51 4.56 -18.40 6.16
CA ASP A 51 5.47 -19.10 5.28
C ASP A 51 4.92 -19.11 3.85
N ILE A 52 5.73 -18.61 2.91
CA ILE A 52 5.41 -18.61 1.47
C ILE A 52 6.19 -19.66 0.68
N GLY A 53 6.80 -20.62 1.39
CA GLY A 53 7.56 -21.74 0.85
C GLY A 53 9.07 -21.51 0.79
N THR A 54 9.53 -20.28 0.57
CA THR A 54 10.96 -19.93 0.50
C THR A 54 11.44 -19.08 1.67
N HIS A 55 10.55 -18.29 2.26
CA HIS A 55 10.79 -17.41 3.39
C HIS A 55 9.43 -16.96 3.95
N ARG A 56 9.46 -16.32 5.13
CA ARG A 56 8.23 -15.86 5.79
C ARG A 56 8.03 -14.37 5.57
N LEU A 57 6.79 -14.01 5.31
CA LEU A 57 6.38 -12.61 5.20
C LEU A 57 5.44 -12.23 6.34
N HIS A 58 5.67 -11.06 6.87
CA HIS A 58 4.80 -10.45 7.86
C HIS A 58 3.57 -9.85 7.20
N ILE A 59 2.39 -10.12 7.78
CA ILE A 59 1.13 -9.50 7.42
C ILE A 59 0.31 -9.18 8.67
N HIS A 60 -0.26 -8.00 8.72
CA HIS A 60 -1.16 -7.54 9.77
C HIS A 60 -2.53 -7.21 9.19
N CYS A 61 -3.49 -8.10 9.40
CA CYS A 61 -4.88 -7.89 8.96
C CYS A 61 -5.77 -7.61 10.17
N THR A 62 -6.66 -6.64 10.02
CA THR A 62 -7.66 -6.25 11.01
C THR A 62 -9.01 -6.04 10.35
N GLY A 63 -10.07 -6.14 11.16
CA GLY A 63 -11.44 -5.95 10.70
C GLY A 63 -11.99 -7.10 9.83
N GLN A 64 -13.19 -6.89 9.33
CA GLN A 64 -13.92 -7.83 8.49
C GLN A 64 -14.65 -7.07 7.39
N GLY A 65 -14.95 -7.71 6.29
CA GLY A 65 -15.70 -7.10 5.19
C GLY A 65 -15.06 -7.30 3.82
N SER A 66 -15.75 -6.83 2.78
CA SER A 66 -15.34 -6.94 1.37
C SER A 66 -15.62 -5.61 0.64
N PRO A 67 -14.73 -5.22 -0.29
CA PRO A 67 -13.48 -5.87 -0.66
C PRO A 67 -12.44 -5.79 0.47
N THR A 68 -11.42 -6.69 0.45
CA THR A 68 -10.29 -6.58 1.36
C THR A 68 -9.34 -5.50 0.86
N VAL A 69 -8.97 -4.56 1.73
CA VAL A 69 -7.98 -3.51 1.42
C VAL A 69 -6.58 -4.04 1.70
N ILE A 70 -5.69 -3.99 0.71
CA ILE A 70 -4.28 -4.38 0.82
C ILE A 70 -3.42 -3.13 0.64
N LEU A 71 -2.51 -2.88 1.59
CA LEU A 71 -1.69 -1.67 1.67
C LEU A 71 -0.23 -2.03 1.36
N ASP A 72 0.31 -1.48 0.25
CA ASP A 72 1.69 -1.69 -0.21
C ASP A 72 2.50 -0.40 -0.09
N SER A 73 3.56 -0.44 0.70
CA SER A 73 4.41 0.69 1.02
C SER A 73 5.32 1.10 -0.13
N GLY A 74 5.84 2.32 -0.06
CA GLY A 74 6.91 2.78 -0.93
C GLY A 74 8.23 2.03 -0.71
N ILE A 75 9.27 2.40 -1.45
CA ILE A 75 10.59 1.81 -1.30
C ILE A 75 11.13 2.08 0.10
N GLY A 76 11.63 1.05 0.77
CA GLY A 76 12.09 1.15 2.17
C GLY A 76 10.98 1.26 3.22
N GLY A 77 9.70 1.34 2.83
CA GLY A 77 8.56 1.50 3.73
C GLY A 77 8.17 0.22 4.46
N LEU A 78 7.42 0.37 5.54
CA LEU A 78 6.98 -0.69 6.46
C LEU A 78 5.46 -0.74 6.58
N SER A 79 4.92 -1.88 6.96
CA SER A 79 3.52 -2.05 7.33
C SER A 79 3.05 -1.05 8.40
N LEU A 80 3.94 -0.64 9.30
CA LEU A 80 3.67 0.29 10.39
C LEU A 80 3.25 1.69 9.95
N GLU A 81 3.64 2.14 8.75
CA GLU A 81 3.25 3.47 8.24
C GLU A 81 1.75 3.58 7.95
N TRP A 82 1.09 2.45 7.80
CA TRP A 82 -0.34 2.37 7.50
C TRP A 82 -1.25 2.30 8.73
N SER A 83 -0.68 2.23 9.95
CA SER A 83 -1.44 1.97 11.18
C SER A 83 -2.63 2.92 11.34
N LYS A 84 -2.45 4.23 11.08
CA LYS A 84 -3.52 5.22 11.22
C LYS A 84 -4.66 5.03 10.21
N ILE A 85 -4.31 4.70 8.97
CA ILE A 85 -5.30 4.41 7.92
C ILE A 85 -6.02 3.11 8.24
N GLN A 86 -5.28 2.08 8.65
CA GLN A 86 -5.85 0.79 9.02
C GLN A 86 -6.86 0.92 10.17
N GLU A 87 -6.50 1.64 11.25
CA GLU A 87 -7.41 1.96 12.35
C GLU A 87 -8.70 2.67 11.91
N ASN A 88 -8.56 3.65 11.00
CA ASN A 88 -9.70 4.41 10.52
C ASN A 88 -10.63 3.55 9.64
N LEU A 89 -10.08 2.70 8.78
CA LEU A 89 -10.86 1.85 7.87
C LEU A 89 -11.60 0.72 8.61
N VAL A 90 -11.00 0.16 9.65
CA VAL A 90 -11.64 -0.88 10.47
C VAL A 90 -12.94 -0.38 11.12
N LYS A 91 -13.00 0.89 11.52
CA LYS A 91 -14.20 1.52 12.04
C LYS A 91 -15.37 1.55 11.03
N ASN A 92 -15.07 1.36 9.74
CA ASN A 92 -16.05 1.32 8.64
C ASN A 92 -16.37 -0.14 8.20
N ASN A 93 -16.17 -1.13 9.07
CA ASN A 93 -16.44 -2.55 8.80
C ASN A 93 -15.71 -3.08 7.55
N LEU A 94 -14.44 -2.75 7.42
CA LEU A 94 -13.58 -3.21 6.34
C LEU A 94 -12.49 -4.14 6.86
N LYS A 95 -12.16 -5.16 6.06
CA LYS A 95 -10.94 -5.94 6.27
C LYS A 95 -9.78 -5.22 5.61
N VAL A 96 -8.74 -4.93 6.40
CA VAL A 96 -7.57 -4.18 5.96
C VAL A 96 -6.31 -4.93 6.35
N CYS A 97 -5.42 -5.13 5.39
CA CYS A 97 -4.14 -5.80 5.60
C CYS A 97 -2.99 -4.89 5.14
N SER A 98 -2.03 -4.66 6.01
CA SER A 98 -0.70 -4.14 5.68
C SER A 98 0.32 -5.27 5.80
N TYR A 99 1.40 -5.22 5.03
CA TYR A 99 2.43 -6.26 5.04
C TYR A 99 3.82 -5.65 4.88
N ASP A 100 4.82 -6.39 5.31
CA ASP A 100 6.21 -6.04 5.06
C ASP A 100 6.74 -6.87 3.89
N ARG A 101 7.25 -6.23 2.84
CA ARG A 101 7.94 -6.94 1.76
C ARG A 101 9.17 -7.66 2.30
N ALA A 102 9.55 -8.76 1.65
CA ALA A 102 10.74 -9.52 2.03
C ALA A 102 11.97 -8.64 2.20
N GLY A 103 12.62 -8.77 3.34
CA GLY A 103 13.77 -7.97 3.78
C GLY A 103 13.43 -6.74 4.61
N TYR A 104 12.18 -6.30 4.65
CA TYR A 104 11.74 -5.18 5.48
C TYR A 104 10.99 -5.65 6.73
N GLY A 105 10.90 -4.75 7.68
CA GLY A 105 10.11 -4.94 8.88
C GLY A 105 10.39 -6.27 9.57
N TRP A 106 9.34 -7.00 9.85
CA TRP A 106 9.41 -8.32 10.47
C TRP A 106 9.58 -9.47 9.46
N SER A 107 9.44 -9.22 8.16
CA SER A 107 9.62 -10.24 7.13
C SER A 107 11.06 -10.75 7.07
N ASP A 108 11.22 -12.01 6.73
CA ASP A 108 12.52 -12.60 6.42
C ASP A 108 13.11 -11.95 5.17
N SER A 109 14.42 -12.11 4.95
CA SER A 109 15.04 -11.74 3.66
C SER A 109 14.52 -12.63 2.55
N GLY A 110 14.26 -12.03 1.38
CA GLY A 110 13.84 -12.78 0.19
C GLY A 110 14.92 -12.89 -0.86
N PRO A 111 14.70 -13.71 -1.89
CA PRO A 111 15.64 -13.86 -3.01
C PRO A 111 15.76 -12.57 -3.82
N LYS A 112 16.92 -12.36 -4.43
CA LYS A 112 17.19 -11.27 -5.37
C LYS A 112 16.95 -11.73 -6.82
N PRO A 113 16.77 -10.83 -7.78
CA PRO A 113 16.60 -9.38 -7.62
C PRO A 113 15.21 -9.01 -7.05
N ARG A 114 15.14 -7.90 -6.28
CA ARG A 114 13.88 -7.40 -5.71
C ARG A 114 13.14 -6.53 -6.74
N THR A 115 12.47 -7.17 -7.66
CA THR A 115 11.68 -6.52 -8.72
C THR A 115 10.19 -6.59 -8.43
N THR A 116 9.41 -5.72 -9.10
CA THR A 116 7.95 -5.71 -8.95
C THR A 116 7.29 -7.05 -9.29
N ALA A 117 7.78 -7.77 -10.30
CA ALA A 117 7.27 -9.10 -10.65
C ALA A 117 7.46 -10.11 -9.52
N ARG A 118 8.65 -10.13 -8.88
CA ARG A 118 8.93 -11.00 -7.74
C ARG A 118 8.07 -10.64 -6.53
N ILE A 119 8.02 -9.35 -6.19
CA ILE A 119 7.23 -8.83 -5.07
C ILE A 119 5.75 -9.19 -5.25
N THR A 120 5.22 -9.04 -6.45
CA THR A 120 3.84 -9.42 -6.78
C THR A 120 3.56 -10.91 -6.59
N LYS A 121 4.48 -11.78 -7.02
CA LYS A 121 4.35 -13.23 -6.81
C LYS A 121 4.35 -13.58 -5.32
N GLU A 122 5.26 -12.98 -4.56
CA GLU A 122 5.34 -13.15 -3.10
C GLU A 122 4.05 -12.67 -2.42
N LEU A 123 3.54 -11.49 -2.79
CA LEU A 123 2.26 -10.97 -2.26
C LEU A 123 1.10 -11.91 -2.58
N LYS A 124 0.99 -12.42 -3.82
CA LYS A 124 -0.06 -13.37 -4.18
C LYS A 124 -0.01 -14.63 -3.32
N THR A 125 1.19 -15.19 -3.11
CA THR A 125 1.39 -16.37 -2.25
C THR A 125 1.06 -16.04 -0.80
N LEU A 126 1.52 -14.89 -0.27
CA LEU A 126 1.20 -14.42 1.07
C LEU A 126 -0.31 -14.35 1.31
N LEU A 127 -1.05 -13.69 0.41
CA LEU A 127 -2.51 -13.54 0.55
C LEU A 127 -3.22 -14.90 0.52
N THR A 128 -2.72 -15.83 -0.31
CA THR A 128 -3.25 -17.19 -0.39
C THR A 128 -2.99 -17.99 0.88
N GLN A 129 -1.75 -18.04 1.37
CA GLN A 129 -1.37 -18.79 2.57
C GLN A 129 -1.91 -18.19 3.87
N ALA A 130 -2.10 -16.87 3.90
CA ALA A 130 -2.75 -16.18 5.01
C ALA A 130 -4.28 -16.30 5.00
N ASN A 131 -4.88 -16.99 4.03
CA ASN A 131 -6.33 -17.10 3.83
C ASN A 131 -7.03 -15.73 3.80
N VAL A 132 -6.42 -14.75 3.10
CA VAL A 132 -6.99 -13.42 2.91
C VAL A 132 -7.89 -13.43 1.68
N PRO A 133 -9.22 -13.33 1.84
CA PRO A 133 -10.14 -13.43 0.71
C PRO A 133 -10.12 -12.15 -0.15
N GLY A 134 -10.23 -12.32 -1.47
CA GLY A 134 -10.58 -11.24 -2.40
C GLY A 134 -12.11 -11.02 -2.50
N PRO A 135 -12.56 -10.10 -3.36
CA PRO A 135 -11.71 -9.27 -4.21
C PRO A 135 -10.91 -8.22 -3.41
N TYR A 136 -9.81 -7.73 -4.00
CA TYR A 136 -8.90 -6.79 -3.34
C TYR A 136 -9.06 -5.37 -3.86
N LEU A 137 -9.15 -4.39 -2.95
CA LEU A 137 -8.84 -3.00 -3.24
C LEU A 137 -7.36 -2.79 -2.86
N LEU A 138 -6.50 -2.60 -3.86
CA LEU A 138 -5.07 -2.44 -3.64
C LEU A 138 -4.72 -0.96 -3.51
N VAL A 139 -3.96 -0.61 -2.49
CA VAL A 139 -3.48 0.76 -2.22
C VAL A 139 -1.96 0.74 -2.24
N GLY A 140 -1.33 1.48 -3.14
CA GLY A 140 0.13 1.51 -3.28
C GLY A 140 0.69 2.92 -3.24
N HIS A 141 1.68 3.13 -2.38
CA HIS A 141 2.43 4.38 -2.28
C HIS A 141 3.74 4.26 -3.07
N SER A 142 4.07 5.29 -3.88
CA SER A 142 5.35 5.36 -4.58
C SER A 142 5.67 4.06 -5.37
N PHE A 143 6.76 3.33 -5.03
CA PHE A 143 7.10 2.04 -5.62
C PHE A 143 6.02 0.97 -5.39
N GLY A 144 5.27 1.02 -4.27
CA GLY A 144 4.09 0.17 -4.06
C GLY A 144 3.06 0.30 -5.17
N GLY A 145 2.97 1.47 -5.81
CA GLY A 145 2.15 1.67 -7.00
C GLY A 145 2.55 0.81 -8.20
N PHE A 146 3.85 0.50 -8.39
CA PHE A 146 4.30 -0.49 -9.39
C PHE A 146 3.80 -1.88 -9.04
N ASN A 147 4.00 -2.28 -7.79
CA ASN A 147 3.66 -3.62 -7.32
C ASN A 147 2.17 -3.91 -7.49
N ILE A 148 1.30 -2.99 -7.07
CA ILE A 148 -0.15 -3.19 -7.16
C ILE A 148 -0.67 -3.13 -8.61
N ARG A 149 -0.07 -2.30 -9.47
CA ARG A 149 -0.40 -2.27 -10.91
C ARG A 149 0.02 -3.57 -11.59
N TYR A 150 1.21 -4.06 -11.29
CA TYR A 150 1.68 -5.34 -11.81
C TYR A 150 0.81 -6.49 -11.27
N PHE A 151 0.42 -6.46 -9.99
CA PHE A 151 -0.51 -7.44 -9.42
C PHE A 151 -1.87 -7.42 -10.15
N ALA A 152 -2.40 -6.24 -10.45
CA ALA A 152 -3.66 -6.10 -11.17
C ALA A 152 -3.58 -6.64 -12.60
N SER A 153 -2.45 -6.49 -13.29
CA SER A 153 -2.25 -7.04 -14.63
C SER A 153 -2.14 -8.57 -14.64
N GLU A 154 -1.54 -9.16 -13.60
CA GLU A 154 -1.41 -10.62 -13.47
C GLU A 154 -2.71 -11.29 -12.98
N TYR A 155 -3.46 -10.62 -12.09
CA TYR A 155 -4.62 -11.20 -11.43
C TYR A 155 -5.86 -10.31 -11.51
N PRO A 156 -6.30 -9.87 -12.71
CA PRO A 156 -7.35 -8.85 -12.86
C PRO A 156 -8.69 -9.29 -12.23
N LYS A 157 -8.99 -10.59 -12.21
CA LYS A 157 -10.22 -11.14 -11.61
C LYS A 157 -10.27 -11.01 -10.08
N LEU A 158 -9.14 -10.74 -9.44
CA LEU A 158 -9.06 -10.56 -7.99
C LEU A 158 -9.18 -9.09 -7.57
N ILE A 159 -9.30 -8.15 -8.52
CA ILE A 159 -9.21 -6.72 -8.25
C ILE A 159 -10.60 -6.08 -8.20
N ALA A 160 -10.85 -5.38 -7.10
CA ALA A 160 -12.01 -4.52 -6.91
C ALA A 160 -11.71 -3.07 -7.32
N GLY A 161 -10.44 -2.64 -7.23
CA GLY A 161 -9.99 -1.31 -7.59
C GLY A 161 -8.54 -1.07 -7.19
N LEU A 162 -7.97 0.06 -7.65
CA LEU A 162 -6.63 0.52 -7.29
C LEU A 162 -6.67 1.92 -6.71
N ILE A 163 -5.77 2.19 -5.76
CA ILE A 163 -5.46 3.53 -5.28
C ILE A 163 -3.97 3.77 -5.38
N LEU A 164 -3.57 4.77 -6.14
CA LEU A 164 -2.20 5.14 -6.45
C LEU A 164 -1.85 6.42 -5.68
N LEU A 165 -1.01 6.29 -4.66
CA LEU A 165 -0.63 7.39 -3.78
C LEU A 165 0.74 7.92 -4.18
N ASP A 166 0.78 9.09 -4.83
CA ASP A 166 1.98 9.72 -5.37
C ASP A 166 2.92 8.68 -6.02
N SER A 167 2.32 7.86 -6.89
CA SER A 167 2.85 6.60 -7.40
C SER A 167 4.00 6.80 -8.35
N SER A 168 4.97 5.90 -8.31
CA SER A 168 5.97 5.77 -9.37
C SER A 168 5.33 5.51 -10.73
N HIS A 169 6.00 5.96 -11.80
CA HIS A 169 5.58 5.78 -13.18
C HIS A 169 6.73 5.20 -14.02
N PRO A 170 6.50 4.22 -14.93
CA PRO A 170 7.58 3.61 -15.71
C PRO A 170 8.45 4.64 -16.45
N GLN A 171 7.84 5.65 -17.04
CA GLN A 171 8.56 6.69 -17.79
C GLN A 171 9.41 7.63 -16.93
N GLN A 172 9.35 7.55 -15.59
CA GLN A 172 10.25 8.35 -14.74
C GLN A 172 11.74 8.03 -14.97
N PHE A 173 12.04 6.83 -15.53
CA PHE A 173 13.40 6.35 -15.79
C PHE A 173 13.90 6.62 -17.22
N GLU A 174 13.11 7.24 -18.08
CA GLU A 174 13.50 7.55 -19.46
C GLU A 174 14.52 8.69 -19.57
N THR A 175 14.90 9.33 -18.46
CA THR A 175 15.93 10.39 -18.43
C THR A 175 17.23 9.88 -17.85
N ASP A 176 18.36 10.40 -18.34
CA ASP A 176 19.71 10.03 -17.90
C ASP A 176 19.98 10.29 -16.42
N GLU A 177 19.18 11.13 -15.80
CA GLU A 177 19.34 11.51 -14.39
C GLU A 177 19.12 10.34 -13.43
N PHE A 178 18.16 9.45 -13.70
CA PHE A 178 17.96 8.24 -12.88
C PHE A 178 19.02 7.17 -13.15
N LYS A 179 19.59 7.13 -14.34
CA LYS A 179 20.68 6.23 -14.68
C LYS A 179 21.96 6.50 -13.87
N THR A 180 22.15 7.74 -13.41
CA THR A 180 23.33 8.13 -12.62
C THR A 180 23.20 7.88 -11.11
N ILE A 181 21.99 7.62 -10.60
CA ILE A 181 21.77 7.40 -9.16
C ILE A 181 22.17 5.96 -8.76
N SER A 182 21.87 4.97 -9.59
CA SER A 182 22.13 3.55 -9.31
C SER A 182 23.61 3.23 -9.03
N PRO A 183 24.60 3.69 -9.85
CA PRO A 183 26.01 3.43 -9.58
C PRO A 183 26.52 4.12 -8.30
N LYS A 184 26.03 5.33 -7.99
CA LYS A 184 26.45 6.10 -6.79
C LYS A 184 25.97 5.43 -5.49
N ILE A 185 24.79 4.82 -5.49
CA ILE A 185 24.29 4.08 -4.33
C ILE A 185 25.12 2.82 -4.10
N SER A 186 25.46 2.09 -5.14
CA SER A 186 26.29 0.90 -5.09
C SER A 186 27.69 1.19 -4.52
N GLN A 187 28.31 2.32 -4.91
CA GLN A 187 29.62 2.76 -4.38
C GLN A 187 29.54 3.25 -2.93
N SER A 188 28.40 3.82 -2.49
CA SER A 188 28.19 4.28 -1.11
C SER A 188 27.96 3.16 -0.09
N THR A 189 27.84 1.90 -0.52
CA THR A 189 27.53 0.77 0.37
C THR A 189 28.62 0.45 1.37
N ASN A 190 29.86 0.93 1.14
CA ASN A 190 30.94 0.80 2.10
C ASN A 190 30.75 1.71 3.34
N ASN A 191 29.83 2.69 3.28
CA ASN A 191 29.50 3.56 4.42
C ASN A 191 28.01 3.44 4.80
N VAL A 192 27.64 2.27 5.34
CA VAL A 192 26.28 1.94 5.78
C VAL A 192 25.74 2.97 6.80
N SER A 193 26.62 3.60 7.59
CA SER A 193 26.20 4.60 8.59
C SER A 193 25.71 5.90 7.95
N GLY A 194 26.35 6.38 6.89
CA GLY A 194 25.91 7.55 6.13
C GLY A 194 24.57 7.34 5.42
N LEU A 195 24.35 6.13 4.87
CA LEU A 195 23.09 5.75 4.25
C LEU A 195 21.93 5.75 5.26
N ARG A 196 22.17 5.24 6.48
CA ARG A 196 21.19 5.24 7.58
C ARG A 196 20.71 6.64 7.93
N ILE A 197 21.63 7.61 8.03
CA ILE A 197 21.31 8.98 8.45
C ILE A 197 20.55 9.71 7.35
N ASN A 198 20.98 9.59 6.10
CA ASN A 198 20.48 10.44 5.01
C ASN A 198 19.17 9.92 4.38
N ILE A 199 18.91 8.62 4.41
CA ILE A 199 17.74 8.01 3.75
C ILE A 199 16.63 7.66 4.75
N ILE A 200 16.98 7.07 5.91
CA ILE A 200 15.98 6.54 6.84
C ILE A 200 15.43 7.62 7.78
N GLN A 201 16.28 8.51 8.28
CA GLN A 201 15.87 9.54 9.24
C GLN A 201 14.75 10.47 8.73
N PRO A 202 14.79 10.98 7.48
CA PRO A 202 13.72 11.87 6.99
C PRO A 202 12.35 11.20 6.91
N VAL A 203 12.30 9.91 6.54
CA VAL A 203 11.04 9.17 6.36
C VAL A 203 10.34 8.93 7.69
N VAL A 204 11.10 8.59 8.75
CA VAL A 204 10.53 8.29 10.08
C VAL A 204 10.32 9.55 10.93
N ALA A 205 10.93 10.69 10.53
CA ALA A 205 11.06 11.83 11.44
C ALA A 205 9.81 12.67 11.60
N LYS A 206 8.98 12.86 10.56
CA LYS A 206 7.95 13.90 10.57
C LYS A 206 6.56 13.40 10.97
N ASN A 207 5.88 12.67 10.13
CA ASN A 207 4.46 12.35 10.30
C ASN A 207 4.19 10.87 10.63
N PHE A 208 5.25 10.10 10.90
CA PHE A 208 5.10 8.71 11.30
C PHE A 208 4.35 8.61 12.64
N PRO A 209 3.44 7.65 12.83
CA PRO A 209 2.70 7.47 14.08
C PRO A 209 3.65 7.42 15.29
N LYS A 210 3.41 8.26 16.29
CA LYS A 210 4.34 8.48 17.42
C LYS A 210 4.70 7.17 18.14
N GLU A 211 3.70 6.34 18.34
CA GLU A 211 3.80 5.02 18.99
C GLU A 211 4.70 4.04 18.23
N ASN A 212 4.77 4.19 16.91
CA ASN A 212 5.53 3.31 16.03
C ASN A 212 6.93 3.84 15.68
N LYS A 213 7.25 5.11 15.98
CA LYS A 213 8.52 5.73 15.56
C LYS A 213 9.78 4.99 16.01
N LYS A 214 9.80 4.58 17.27
CA LYS A 214 10.98 3.90 17.85
C LYS A 214 11.23 2.56 17.17
N ILE A 215 10.17 1.75 17.06
CA ILE A 215 10.28 0.43 16.42
C ILE A 215 10.55 0.53 14.93
N ALA A 216 9.91 1.47 14.22
CA ALA A 216 10.16 1.69 12.80
C ALA A 216 11.63 2.03 12.53
N ARG A 217 12.25 2.93 13.33
CA ARG A 217 13.68 3.24 13.22
C ARG A 217 14.56 2.01 13.38
N ILE A 218 14.28 1.16 14.38
CA ILE A 218 15.01 -0.08 14.60
C ILE A 218 14.91 -0.98 13.38
N LEU A 219 13.67 -1.27 12.92
CA LEU A 219 13.42 -2.18 11.81
C LEU A 219 14.02 -1.69 10.49
N MET A 220 13.91 -0.39 10.19
CA MET A 220 14.48 0.21 8.97
C MET A 220 16.02 0.26 8.99
N SER A 221 16.63 0.31 10.18
CA SER A 221 18.08 0.37 10.34
C SER A 221 18.77 -1.00 10.33
N THR A 222 18.03 -2.09 10.17
CA THR A 222 18.63 -3.43 10.10
C THR A 222 19.44 -3.63 8.82
N ASN A 223 20.48 -4.47 8.86
CA ASN A 223 21.27 -4.80 7.68
C ASN A 223 20.42 -5.42 6.56
N LYS A 224 19.41 -6.23 6.91
CA LYS A 224 18.49 -6.81 5.92
C LYS A 224 17.69 -5.73 5.20
N SER A 225 17.15 -4.74 5.94
CA SER A 225 16.37 -3.63 5.37
C SER A 225 17.22 -2.76 4.44
N LEU A 226 18.44 -2.44 4.84
CA LEU A 226 19.36 -1.65 4.01
C LEU A 226 19.77 -2.38 2.73
N LYS A 227 20.14 -3.67 2.83
CA LYS A 227 20.48 -4.50 1.66
C LYS A 227 19.28 -4.63 0.70
N THR A 228 18.08 -4.72 1.24
CA THR A 228 16.85 -4.80 0.44
C THR A 228 16.54 -3.47 -0.24
N LEU A 229 16.64 -2.34 0.50
CA LEU A 229 16.46 -1.00 -0.04
C LEU A 229 17.38 -0.75 -1.23
N ILE A 230 18.68 -1.06 -1.09
CA ILE A 230 19.66 -0.93 -2.17
C ILE A 230 19.24 -1.78 -3.36
N ASN A 231 18.87 -3.04 -3.12
CA ASN A 231 18.51 -3.94 -4.21
C ASN A 231 17.19 -3.57 -4.90
N GLU A 232 16.20 -3.02 -4.19
CA GLU A 232 15.00 -2.45 -4.80
C GLU A 232 15.36 -1.23 -5.67
N LEU A 233 16.21 -0.31 -5.17
CA LEU A 233 16.67 0.87 -5.91
C LEU A 233 17.42 0.48 -7.20
N GLU A 234 18.34 -0.48 -7.12
CA GLU A 234 19.09 -0.99 -8.28
C GLU A 234 18.18 -1.64 -9.34
N ASN A 235 17.01 -2.17 -8.93
CA ASN A 235 16.09 -2.86 -9.79
C ASN A 235 14.80 -2.07 -10.11
N MET A 236 14.76 -0.78 -9.79
CA MET A 236 13.59 0.06 -10.11
C MET A 236 13.35 0.20 -11.61
N GLU A 237 14.41 0.39 -12.40
CA GLU A 237 14.29 0.46 -13.87
C GLU A 237 13.84 -0.88 -14.45
N THR A 238 14.38 -2.00 -13.97
CA THR A 238 13.91 -3.34 -14.34
C THR A 238 12.42 -3.51 -14.01
N SER A 239 11.99 -3.04 -12.84
CA SER A 239 10.59 -3.06 -12.42
C SER A 239 9.71 -2.20 -13.32
N ALA A 240 10.20 -1.03 -13.74
CA ALA A 240 9.52 -0.15 -14.68
C ALA A 240 9.32 -0.82 -16.04
N ILE A 241 10.36 -1.46 -16.58
CA ILE A 241 10.30 -2.22 -17.84
C ILE A 241 9.32 -3.39 -17.72
N GLN A 242 9.35 -4.14 -16.61
CA GLN A 242 8.40 -5.23 -16.35
C GLN A 242 6.97 -4.75 -16.37
N LEU A 243 6.69 -3.61 -15.73
CA LEU A 243 5.35 -3.02 -15.69
C LEU A 243 4.94 -2.45 -17.06
N ALA A 244 5.84 -1.76 -17.77
CA ALA A 244 5.56 -1.20 -19.10
C ALA A 244 5.14 -2.30 -20.10
N LYS A 245 5.80 -3.45 -20.10
CA LYS A 245 5.44 -4.62 -20.93
C LYS A 245 4.03 -5.18 -20.63
N ARG A 246 3.42 -4.79 -19.53
CA ARG A 246 2.06 -5.18 -19.12
C ARG A 246 1.03 -4.08 -19.37
N SER A 247 1.45 -2.90 -19.81
CA SER A 247 0.57 -1.74 -20.00
C SER A 247 -0.15 -1.70 -21.36
N ASP A 248 0.10 -2.65 -22.25
CA ASP A 248 -0.54 -2.73 -23.59
C ASP A 248 -1.97 -3.28 -23.55
N HIS A 249 -2.58 -3.32 -22.37
CA HIS A 249 -3.94 -3.80 -22.20
C HIS A 249 -4.96 -2.68 -22.39
N LYS A 250 -6.19 -3.07 -22.75
CA LYS A 250 -7.34 -2.16 -22.65
C LYS A 250 -7.40 -1.59 -21.22
N PRO A 251 -7.77 -0.29 -21.08
CA PRO A 251 -7.97 0.29 -19.76
C PRO A 251 -8.87 -0.59 -18.90
N TYR A 252 -8.54 -0.68 -17.62
CA TYR A 252 -9.38 -1.41 -16.67
C TYR A 252 -10.76 -0.76 -16.56
N GLU A 253 -11.76 -1.55 -16.22
CA GLU A 253 -13.12 -1.06 -15.94
C GLU A 253 -13.37 -0.82 -14.46
N PHE A 254 -12.55 -1.44 -13.59
CA PHE A 254 -12.65 -1.20 -12.15
C PHE A 254 -12.13 0.21 -11.77
N PRO A 255 -12.61 0.79 -10.65
CA PRO A 255 -12.22 2.12 -10.24
C PRO A 255 -10.72 2.23 -9.93
N VAL A 256 -10.11 3.31 -10.41
CA VAL A 256 -8.73 3.69 -10.08
C VAL A 256 -8.75 5.11 -9.53
N ILE A 257 -8.25 5.31 -8.32
CA ILE A 257 -8.08 6.62 -7.70
C ILE A 257 -6.61 6.96 -7.67
N ILE A 258 -6.24 8.09 -8.26
CA ILE A 258 -4.89 8.65 -8.22
C ILE A 258 -4.90 9.80 -7.21
N ILE A 259 -3.91 9.83 -6.30
CA ILE A 259 -3.74 10.91 -5.33
C ILE A 259 -2.32 11.41 -5.41
N THR A 260 -2.15 12.61 -5.95
CA THR A 260 -0.84 13.25 -6.13
C THR A 260 -0.59 14.25 -5.02
N ARG A 261 0.64 14.35 -4.55
CA ARG A 261 1.06 15.37 -3.61
C ARG A 261 0.85 16.78 -4.15
N GLY A 262 0.52 17.73 -3.29
CA GLY A 262 0.42 19.15 -3.66
C GLY A 262 1.62 19.99 -3.27
N LYS A 263 2.48 19.50 -2.35
CA LYS A 263 3.71 20.20 -1.95
C LYS A 263 4.89 19.73 -2.78
N ARG A 264 5.75 20.68 -3.11
CA ARG A 264 7.04 20.41 -3.76
C ARG A 264 7.92 19.53 -2.88
N VAL A 265 8.67 18.64 -3.51
CA VAL A 265 9.72 17.84 -2.86
C VAL A 265 11.10 18.14 -3.42
N TRP A 266 11.20 18.72 -4.63
CA TRP A 266 12.46 19.15 -5.22
C TRP A 266 12.74 20.65 -4.96
N PRO A 267 14.01 21.06 -4.91
CA PRO A 267 14.40 22.46 -4.69
C PRO A 267 13.75 23.43 -5.68
N ASN A 268 13.51 24.66 -5.24
CA ASN A 268 12.95 25.71 -6.10
C ASN A 268 14.03 26.34 -6.98
N ASN A 269 14.49 25.61 -7.99
CA ASN A 269 15.41 26.02 -9.04
C ASN A 269 14.97 25.41 -10.38
N ALA A 270 15.65 25.74 -11.47
CA ALA A 270 15.27 25.30 -12.83
C ALA A 270 15.12 23.79 -12.93
N LEU A 271 16.09 23.01 -12.41
CA LEU A 271 16.07 21.55 -12.42
C LEU A 271 14.94 20.99 -11.55
N GLY A 272 14.76 21.51 -10.34
CA GLY A 272 13.66 21.10 -9.47
C GLY A 272 12.29 21.42 -10.03
N ASN A 273 12.15 22.55 -10.76
CA ASN A 273 10.90 22.90 -11.45
C ASN A 273 10.58 21.91 -12.57
N GLN A 274 11.59 21.55 -13.37
CA GLN A 274 11.44 20.52 -14.42
C GLN A 274 11.01 19.18 -13.85
N LYS A 275 11.60 18.75 -12.73
CA LYS A 275 11.25 17.51 -12.04
C LYS A 275 9.81 17.53 -11.52
N GLU A 276 9.36 18.62 -10.89
CA GLU A 276 7.99 18.77 -10.42
C GLU A 276 6.98 18.71 -11.57
N GLN A 277 7.24 19.42 -12.65
CA GLN A 277 6.38 19.43 -13.84
C GLN A 277 6.29 18.02 -14.46
N ARG A 278 7.45 17.36 -14.63
CA ARG A 278 7.48 15.97 -15.15
C ARG A 278 6.72 15.02 -14.25
N TRP A 279 6.94 15.07 -12.93
CA TRP A 279 6.22 14.23 -11.99
C TRP A 279 4.71 14.41 -12.10
N THR A 280 4.26 15.66 -12.09
CA THR A 280 2.83 16.00 -12.23
C THR A 280 2.25 15.45 -13.54
N LYS A 281 2.96 15.62 -14.67
CA LYS A 281 2.55 15.06 -15.96
C LYS A 281 2.40 13.53 -15.89
N LEU A 282 3.34 12.84 -15.27
CA LEU A 282 3.30 11.39 -15.10
C LEU A 282 2.13 10.94 -14.21
N GLN A 283 1.76 11.73 -13.19
CA GLN A 283 0.58 11.43 -12.38
C GLN A 283 -0.72 11.57 -13.19
N TYR A 284 -0.86 12.57 -14.05
CA TYR A 284 -2.00 12.66 -15.01
C TYR A 284 -2.02 11.48 -15.98
N ASP A 285 -0.87 10.99 -16.42
CA ASP A 285 -0.81 9.84 -17.33
C ASP A 285 -1.37 8.56 -16.71
N LEU A 286 -1.31 8.42 -15.37
CA LEU A 286 -1.93 7.30 -14.64
C LEU A 286 -3.45 7.24 -14.79
N GLU A 287 -4.13 8.32 -15.17
CA GLU A 287 -5.58 8.33 -15.41
C GLU A 287 -5.99 7.40 -16.56
N LYS A 288 -5.07 7.17 -17.50
CA LYS A 288 -5.32 6.34 -18.69
C LYS A 288 -5.42 4.83 -18.38
N ILE A 289 -5.00 4.39 -17.20
CA ILE A 289 -4.97 2.96 -16.87
C ILE A 289 -6.36 2.35 -16.61
N SER A 290 -7.37 3.20 -16.39
CA SER A 290 -8.77 2.75 -16.26
C SER A 290 -9.74 3.73 -16.91
N SER A 291 -10.82 3.21 -17.50
CA SER A 291 -11.95 4.01 -17.96
C SER A 291 -12.75 4.64 -16.80
N ASN A 292 -12.52 4.18 -15.56
CA ASN A 292 -13.16 4.67 -14.33
C ASN A 292 -12.11 5.28 -13.39
N SER A 293 -11.22 6.10 -13.94
CA SER A 293 -10.20 6.81 -13.15
C SER A 293 -10.75 8.10 -12.54
N THR A 294 -10.22 8.47 -11.36
CA THR A 294 -10.47 9.76 -10.70
C THR A 294 -9.19 10.23 -10.04
N HIS A 295 -8.82 11.50 -10.28
CA HIS A 295 -7.58 12.08 -9.79
C HIS A 295 -7.86 13.15 -8.72
N PHE A 296 -7.11 13.11 -7.62
CA PHE A 296 -7.16 14.07 -6.53
C PHE A 296 -5.77 14.59 -6.19
N PHE A 297 -5.72 15.79 -5.60
CA PHE A 297 -4.49 16.38 -5.09
C PHE A 297 -4.53 16.48 -3.56
N ALA A 298 -3.51 15.96 -2.91
CA ALA A 298 -3.28 16.10 -1.47
C ALA A 298 -2.46 17.38 -1.23
N TYR A 299 -3.13 18.53 -1.21
CA TYR A 299 -2.50 19.87 -1.22
C TYR A 299 -1.62 20.14 0.00
N LYS A 300 -1.85 19.46 1.11
CA LYS A 300 -1.07 19.62 2.34
C LYS A 300 0.06 18.60 2.47
N SER A 301 0.23 17.71 1.48
CA SER A 301 1.16 16.59 1.53
C SER A 301 2.38 16.78 0.64
N GLY A 302 3.54 16.30 1.14
CA GLY A 302 4.68 15.91 0.35
C GLY A 302 4.52 14.51 -0.22
N HIS A 303 5.63 13.83 -0.53
CA HIS A 303 5.63 12.50 -1.16
C HIS A 303 4.90 11.43 -0.31
N ALA A 304 5.00 11.49 1.01
CA ALA A 304 4.37 10.51 1.91
C ALA A 304 2.91 10.89 2.23
N VAL A 305 2.04 10.96 1.20
CA VAL A 305 0.66 11.46 1.31
C VAL A 305 -0.18 10.73 2.35
N HIS A 306 0.05 9.42 2.54
CA HIS A 306 -0.65 8.59 3.53
C HIS A 306 -0.27 8.91 4.97
N LEU A 307 0.93 9.47 5.19
CA LEU A 307 1.40 9.94 6.50
C LEU A 307 1.00 11.41 6.75
N ASP A 308 0.99 12.22 5.69
CA ASP A 308 0.71 13.65 5.79
C ASP A 308 -0.79 13.93 5.94
N GLU A 309 -1.64 13.27 5.15
CA GLU A 309 -3.10 13.45 5.15
C GLU A 309 -3.86 12.11 5.28
N PRO A 310 -3.69 11.35 6.38
CA PRO A 310 -4.29 10.02 6.53
C PRO A 310 -5.82 10.03 6.49
N LYS A 311 -6.47 11.14 6.89
CA LYS A 311 -7.92 11.30 6.80
C LYS A 311 -8.38 11.37 5.35
N LEU A 312 -7.74 12.21 4.53
CA LEU A 312 -8.03 12.30 3.09
C LEU A 312 -7.87 10.93 2.42
N ILE A 313 -6.76 10.23 2.71
CA ILE A 313 -6.52 8.91 2.11
C ILE A 313 -7.60 7.91 2.54
N THR A 314 -8.00 7.91 3.82
CA THR A 314 -9.11 7.08 4.31
C THR A 314 -10.41 7.36 3.54
N GLU A 315 -10.79 8.63 3.37
CA GLU A 315 -11.99 9.05 2.62
C GLU A 315 -11.93 8.57 1.15
N LYS A 316 -10.77 8.66 0.50
CA LYS A 316 -10.63 8.22 -0.89
C LYS A 316 -10.62 6.69 -1.03
N ILE A 317 -10.15 5.96 -0.02
CA ILE A 317 -10.29 4.51 0.05
C ILE A 317 -11.77 4.12 0.18
N LEU A 318 -12.54 4.80 1.03
CA LEU A 318 -13.98 4.57 1.18
C LEU A 318 -14.74 4.87 -0.13
N LEU A 319 -14.40 5.96 -0.82
CA LEU A 319 -14.95 6.28 -2.13
C LEU A 319 -14.65 5.21 -3.18
N ALA A 320 -13.43 4.68 -3.21
CA ALA A 320 -13.06 3.59 -4.15
C ALA A 320 -13.85 2.31 -3.86
N ILE A 321 -14.10 2.00 -2.58
CA ILE A 321 -14.92 0.84 -2.18
C ILE A 321 -16.36 1.01 -2.65
N GLU A 322 -16.93 2.19 -2.47
CA GLU A 322 -18.28 2.51 -2.93
C GLU A 322 -18.38 2.35 -4.46
N LYS A 323 -17.48 2.98 -5.22
CA LYS A 323 -17.41 2.83 -6.68
C LYS A 323 -17.25 1.38 -7.12
N SER A 324 -16.43 0.60 -6.41
CA SER A 324 -16.21 -0.83 -6.69
C SER A 324 -17.47 -1.64 -6.49
N ARG A 325 -18.21 -1.42 -5.40
CA ARG A 325 -19.48 -2.09 -5.12
C ARG A 325 -20.53 -1.78 -6.17
N ASN A 326 -20.64 -0.51 -6.57
CA ASN A 326 -21.55 -0.07 -7.62
C ASN A 326 -21.20 -0.72 -8.97
N ASN A 327 -19.92 -0.82 -9.31
CA ASN A 327 -19.48 -1.48 -10.54
C ASN A 327 -19.80 -2.97 -10.56
N ILE A 328 -19.61 -3.67 -9.44
CA ILE A 328 -19.98 -5.09 -9.31
C ILE A 328 -21.49 -5.26 -9.51
N ILE A 329 -22.30 -4.44 -8.84
CA ILE A 329 -23.77 -4.49 -8.97
C ILE A 329 -24.20 -4.25 -10.41
N LYS A 330 -23.64 -3.21 -11.06
CA LYS A 330 -23.93 -2.91 -12.46
C LYS A 330 -23.60 -4.08 -13.38
N ASN A 331 -22.44 -4.72 -13.20
CA ASN A 331 -22.00 -5.85 -14.02
C ASN A 331 -22.90 -7.09 -13.81
N GLU A 332 -23.30 -7.37 -12.57
CA GLU A 332 -24.22 -8.49 -12.28
C GLU A 332 -25.62 -8.23 -12.86
N LEU A 333 -26.14 -7.01 -12.73
CA LEU A 333 -27.41 -6.62 -13.35
C LEU A 333 -27.32 -6.76 -14.89
N THR A 334 -26.23 -6.28 -15.51
CA THR A 334 -26.03 -6.41 -16.97
C THR A 334 -26.03 -7.88 -17.39
N LYS A 335 -25.39 -8.80 -16.65
CA LYS A 335 -25.39 -10.24 -16.95
C LYS A 335 -26.80 -10.82 -16.85
N ILE A 336 -27.57 -10.47 -15.82
CA ILE A 336 -28.95 -10.94 -15.63
C ILE A 336 -29.81 -10.46 -16.81
N PHE A 337 -29.70 -9.20 -17.20
CA PHE A 337 -30.48 -8.66 -18.33
C PHE A 337 -30.08 -9.29 -19.67
N THR A 338 -28.77 -9.48 -19.93
CA THR A 338 -28.32 -10.13 -21.18
C THR A 338 -28.70 -11.58 -21.25
N SER A 339 -28.64 -12.35 -20.16
CA SER A 339 -29.06 -13.75 -20.11
C SER A 339 -30.57 -13.90 -20.34
N ASN A 340 -31.38 -13.03 -19.74
CA ASN A 340 -32.83 -13.03 -19.94
C ASN A 340 -33.20 -12.59 -21.37
N LEU A 341 -32.46 -11.65 -21.98
CA LEU A 341 -32.65 -11.26 -23.39
C LEU A 341 -32.31 -12.41 -24.35
N VAL A 342 -31.25 -13.18 -24.07
CA VAL A 342 -30.89 -14.37 -24.87
C VAL A 342 -31.96 -15.45 -24.72
N THR A 343 -32.46 -15.69 -23.52
CA THR A 343 -33.54 -16.65 -23.28
C THR A 343 -34.84 -16.20 -24.00
N TYR A 344 -35.18 -14.93 -23.95
CA TYR A 344 -36.33 -14.37 -24.66
C TYR A 344 -36.16 -14.43 -26.18
N SER A 345 -34.95 -14.17 -26.69
CA SER A 345 -34.62 -14.28 -28.13
C SER A 345 -34.69 -15.71 -28.63
N ILE A 346 -34.28 -16.70 -27.84
CA ILE A 346 -34.40 -18.12 -28.16
C ILE A 346 -35.89 -18.58 -28.14
N MET A 347 -36.66 -18.10 -27.17
CA MET A 347 -38.11 -18.37 -27.16
C MET A 347 -38.90 -17.66 -28.26
N SER A 348 -38.50 -16.44 -28.66
CA SER A 348 -39.15 -15.71 -29.76
C SER A 348 -38.75 -16.23 -31.15
N SER A 349 -37.61 -16.92 -31.26
CA SER A 349 -37.22 -17.58 -32.54
C SER A 349 -38.08 -18.82 -32.83
N PHE A 350 -38.78 -19.36 -31.84
CA PHE A 350 -39.79 -20.40 -32.02
C PHE A 350 -41.16 -19.84 -32.42
N ASN A 351 -41.40 -18.50 -32.26
CA ASN A 351 -42.63 -17.82 -32.71
C ASN A 351 -42.28 -16.51 -33.45
N GLN A 352 -42.12 -16.63 -34.77
CA GLN A 352 -42.12 -15.58 -35.79
C GLN A 352 -41.91 -14.11 -35.38
N ILE A 353 -40.72 -13.58 -35.71
CA ILE A 353 -40.38 -12.29 -36.37
C ILE A 353 -41.18 -11.04 -35.95
N LEU A 354 -40.50 -10.13 -35.22
CA LEU A 354 -40.79 -8.68 -35.22
C LEU A 354 -39.52 -7.86 -34.85
N PRO A 355 -39.36 -6.63 -35.39
CA PRO A 355 -38.13 -5.83 -35.28
C PRO A 355 -38.03 -5.17 -33.91
N ILE A 356 -37.23 -5.77 -33.00
CA ILE A 356 -37.33 -5.50 -31.54
C ILE A 356 -36.16 -4.72 -30.97
N LYS A 357 -35.06 -4.49 -31.69
CA LYS A 357 -33.84 -3.93 -31.08
C LYS A 357 -33.96 -2.50 -30.53
N GLN A 358 -34.83 -1.66 -31.05
CA GLN A 358 -34.98 -0.26 -30.57
C GLN A 358 -36.08 -0.09 -29.51
N ASN A 359 -37.03 -1.04 -29.42
CA ASN A 359 -38.17 -0.93 -28.50
C ASN A 359 -37.94 -1.56 -27.13
N ILE A 360 -36.95 -2.43 -26.99
CA ILE A 360 -36.71 -3.16 -25.71
C ILE A 360 -36.15 -2.21 -24.65
N PHE A 361 -35.20 -1.34 -24.97
CA PHE A 361 -34.67 -0.36 -24.00
C PHE A 361 -35.73 0.67 -23.59
N ALA A 362 -36.53 1.15 -24.54
CA ALA A 362 -37.64 2.08 -24.25
C ALA A 362 -38.74 1.42 -23.38
N ASN A 363 -39.02 0.14 -23.63
CA ASN A 363 -40.01 -0.62 -22.86
C ASN A 363 -39.47 -1.03 -21.47
N LEU A 364 -38.19 -1.37 -21.34
CA LEU A 364 -37.54 -1.61 -20.03
C LEU A 364 -37.56 -0.35 -19.15
N ASN A 365 -37.23 0.80 -19.71
CA ASN A 365 -37.33 2.08 -18.98
C ASN A 365 -38.79 2.41 -18.61
N ARG A 366 -39.75 2.03 -19.41
CA ARG A 366 -41.17 2.19 -19.10
C ARG A 366 -41.63 1.19 -18.03
N MET A 367 -41.18 -0.05 -18.05
CA MET A 367 -41.48 -1.08 -17.05
C MET A 367 -40.86 -0.76 -15.69
N VAL A 368 -39.68 -0.17 -15.65
CA VAL A 368 -39.04 0.31 -14.40
C VAL A 368 -39.81 1.47 -13.78
N LYS A 369 -40.43 2.34 -14.62
CA LYS A 369 -41.27 3.47 -14.17
C LYS A 369 -42.70 3.02 -13.78
N ASP A 370 -43.19 1.90 -14.26
CA ASP A 370 -44.55 1.41 -14.00
C ASP A 370 -44.65 0.69 -12.66
N LYS A 371 -45.46 1.24 -11.74
CA LYS A 371 -45.73 0.67 -10.40
C LYS A 371 -46.24 -0.79 -10.45
N LYS A 372 -46.85 -1.21 -11.55
CA LYS A 372 -47.43 -2.53 -11.78
C LYS A 372 -46.37 -3.66 -11.81
N TYR A 373 -45.14 -3.35 -12.23
CA TYR A 373 -44.06 -4.33 -12.36
C TYR A 373 -43.07 -4.33 -11.18
N LYS A 374 -43.22 -3.43 -10.21
CA LYS A 374 -42.39 -3.36 -8.98
C LYS A 374 -42.24 -4.70 -8.22
N PRO A 375 -43.27 -5.55 -8.09
CA PRO A 375 -43.12 -6.81 -7.37
C PRO A 375 -42.18 -7.80 -8.07
N GLN A 376 -42.18 -7.86 -9.40
CA GLN A 376 -41.45 -8.88 -10.16
C GLN A 376 -39.95 -8.61 -10.21
N ILE A 377 -39.51 -7.34 -10.23
CA ILE A 377 -38.12 -6.95 -10.13
C ILE A 377 -37.56 -7.26 -8.73
N LYS A 378 -38.40 -7.18 -7.71
CA LYS A 378 -38.04 -7.46 -6.32
C LYS A 378 -37.65 -8.91 -6.03
N TRP A 379 -38.09 -9.87 -6.84
CA TRP A 379 -37.85 -11.31 -6.66
C TRP A 379 -36.63 -11.84 -7.39
N SER A 380 -36.10 -11.12 -8.38
CA SER A 380 -34.96 -11.56 -9.18
C SER A 380 -33.60 -11.12 -8.61
N ILE A 381 -33.57 -10.21 -7.65
CA ILE A 381 -32.33 -9.87 -6.91
C ILE A 381 -32.13 -10.98 -5.88
N ASN A 382 -31.31 -11.94 -6.25
CA ASN A 382 -30.95 -13.07 -5.41
C ASN A 382 -30.51 -12.57 -4.03
N THR A 383 -31.20 -13.01 -2.98
CA THR A 383 -30.91 -12.69 -1.58
C THR A 383 -29.45 -12.93 -1.20
N SER A 384 -28.76 -13.83 -1.94
CA SER A 384 -27.33 -14.08 -1.80
C SER A 384 -26.45 -12.87 -2.12
N ILE A 385 -26.85 -12.00 -3.07
CA ILE A 385 -26.09 -10.78 -3.44
C ILE A 385 -26.30 -9.74 -2.35
N ALA A 386 -27.54 -9.53 -1.93
CA ALA A 386 -27.86 -8.57 -0.85
C ALA A 386 -27.22 -8.96 0.48
N GLN A 387 -27.17 -10.26 0.83
CA GLN A 387 -26.51 -10.78 2.02
C GLN A 387 -24.99 -10.69 1.93
N ARG A 388 -24.37 -11.01 0.78
CA ARG A 388 -22.92 -11.02 0.59
C ARG A 388 -22.30 -9.61 0.63
N TYR A 389 -23.04 -8.59 0.15
CA TYR A 389 -22.52 -7.22 0.03
C TYR A 389 -23.18 -6.23 0.99
N ARG A 390 -24.08 -6.64 1.89
CA ARG A 390 -24.85 -5.79 2.80
C ARG A 390 -25.49 -4.58 2.10
N ILE A 391 -26.05 -4.81 0.93
CA ILE A 391 -26.74 -3.76 0.17
C ILE A 391 -28.00 -3.39 0.93
N ARG A 392 -28.20 -2.10 1.23
CA ARG A 392 -29.49 -1.60 1.75
C ARG A 392 -30.58 -1.95 0.74
N LYS A 393 -31.73 -2.39 1.24
CA LYS A 393 -32.90 -2.68 0.41
C LYS A 393 -33.21 -1.42 -0.43
N ILE A 394 -33.12 -1.55 -1.75
CA ILE A 394 -33.56 -0.49 -2.68
C ILE A 394 -35.09 -0.48 -2.56
N ASN A 395 -35.64 0.55 -1.96
CA ASN A 395 -37.06 0.63 -1.66
C ASN A 395 -37.85 1.51 -2.63
N THR A 396 -37.15 2.32 -3.45
CA THR A 396 -37.78 3.26 -4.39
C THR A 396 -37.11 3.22 -5.77
N PRO A 397 -37.85 3.56 -6.86
CA PRO A 397 -37.29 3.68 -8.20
C PRO A 397 -36.20 4.75 -8.30
N ASP A 398 -36.30 5.83 -7.52
CA ASP A 398 -35.33 6.94 -7.53
C ASP A 398 -33.97 6.50 -6.96
N GLU A 399 -33.96 5.60 -5.95
CA GLU A 399 -32.75 4.94 -5.46
C GLU A 399 -32.10 4.08 -6.56
N PHE A 400 -32.89 3.45 -7.44
CA PHE A 400 -32.38 2.67 -8.57
C PHE A 400 -31.81 3.55 -9.69
N GLU A 401 -32.43 4.69 -10.01
CA GLU A 401 -31.90 5.65 -10.99
C GLU A 401 -30.60 6.30 -10.52
N SER A 402 -30.42 6.56 -9.23
CA SER A 402 -29.17 7.07 -8.68
C SER A 402 -28.00 6.07 -8.79
N PHE A 403 -28.30 4.77 -8.87
CA PHE A 403 -27.32 3.70 -9.06
C PHE A 403 -26.92 3.48 -10.53
N THR A 404 -27.73 3.95 -11.48
CA THR A 404 -27.52 3.72 -12.92
C THR A 404 -26.97 4.92 -13.67
N LYS A 405 -26.92 6.09 -13.02
CA LYS A 405 -26.23 7.30 -13.49
C LYS A 405 -24.81 7.36 -12.90
#